data_27d3798771144d85a110b6b00a8ab5c9
#
_entry.id   27d3798771144d85a110b6b00a8ab5c9
#
_cell.length_a   1.000
_cell.length_b   1.000
_cell.length_c   1.000
_cell.angle_alpha   90.00
_cell.angle_beta   90.00
_cell.angle_gamma   90.00
#
_symmetry.space_group_name_H-M   'P 1'
#
loop_
_entity.id
_entity.type
_entity.pdbx_description
1 polymer ?
#
loop_
_entity_poly.entity_id
_entity_poly.type
_entity_poly.pdbx_seq_one_letter_code
_entity_poly.pdbx_strand_id
1 'polypeptide(L)'
;MGACWYCNTDVPETSQYCSSCGHSQTDRTSSPLFGVVDPTTGIWNSKFVNALVGQEANRAVRYHRPLSLLLIELDHAEHIHKELEQIQLERLLREITERLGEAIRDTDTLAFLEADGPPHFAIVLPETDEHGAALAADKIRRSIATHDFATGGNWERITVSCGAATIDAIPQRVETEAGLMNRREYTGNLIQEAYQALEAGRSSGTNRTSVGAYRR
;
A
#
# COMPACT_ATOMS: atom_id res chain seq x y z
N MET A 1 20.97 18.57 26.72
CA MET A 1 20.81 17.92 25.40
C MET A 1 19.86 16.76 25.58
N GLY A 2 18.84 16.68 24.77
CA GLY A 2 17.87 15.57 24.76
C GLY A 2 18.00 14.73 23.49
N ALA A 3 17.51 13.50 23.51
CA ALA A 3 17.46 12.69 22.31
C ALA A 3 16.22 13.04 21.49
N CYS A 4 16.37 13.12 20.18
CA CYS A 4 15.24 13.26 19.27
C CYS A 4 14.28 12.06 19.44
N TRP A 5 13.04 12.33 19.69
CA TRP A 5 12.04 11.29 19.93
C TRP A 5 11.80 10.37 18.70
N TYR A 6 12.19 10.81 17.49
CA TYR A 6 12.02 10.04 16.26
C TYR A 6 13.27 9.25 15.85
N CYS A 7 14.44 9.90 15.72
CA CYS A 7 15.66 9.27 15.22
C CYS A 7 16.74 9.01 16.29
N ASN A 8 16.44 9.34 17.53
CA ASN A 8 17.31 9.18 18.70
C ASN A 8 18.67 9.94 18.62
N THR A 9 18.82 10.87 17.66
CA THR A 9 20.01 11.74 17.57
C THR A 9 19.97 12.80 18.67
N ASP A 10 21.11 13.12 19.29
CA ASP A 10 21.20 14.18 20.28
C ASP A 10 20.85 15.53 19.66
N VAL A 11 19.92 16.25 20.30
CA VAL A 11 19.48 17.58 19.90
C VAL A 11 19.52 18.54 21.11
N PRO A 12 19.81 19.83 20.90
CA PRO A 12 19.67 20.83 21.95
C PRO A 12 18.21 20.87 22.45
N GLU A 13 18.01 20.99 23.77
CA GLU A 13 16.65 21.03 24.36
C GLU A 13 15.82 22.22 23.88
N THR A 14 16.47 23.27 23.40
CA THR A 14 15.84 24.46 22.83
C THR A 14 15.50 24.33 21.34
N SER A 15 15.91 23.25 20.70
CA SER A 15 15.68 23.07 19.28
C SER A 15 14.20 22.75 19.00
N GLN A 16 13.58 23.53 18.13
CA GLN A 16 12.22 23.27 17.64
C GLN A 16 12.18 22.08 16.67
N TYR A 17 13.26 21.81 15.97
CA TYR A 17 13.38 20.74 14.98
C TYR A 17 14.69 19.96 15.17
N CYS A 18 14.66 18.67 14.86
CA CYS A 18 15.86 17.85 14.84
C CYS A 18 16.73 18.21 13.62
N SER A 19 18.00 18.49 13.83
CA SER A 19 18.95 18.81 12.76
C SER A 19 19.29 17.61 11.86
N SER A 20 19.03 16.38 12.33
CA SER A 20 19.31 15.15 11.61
C SER A 20 18.13 14.69 10.74
N CYS A 21 16.91 14.66 11.30
CA CYS A 21 15.73 14.11 10.61
C CYS A 21 14.62 15.13 10.32
N GLY A 22 14.78 16.40 10.74
CA GLY A 22 13.81 17.48 10.50
C GLY A 22 12.53 17.43 11.35
N HIS A 23 12.35 16.43 12.22
CA HIS A 23 11.14 16.32 13.04
C HIS A 23 11.06 17.42 14.10
N SER A 24 9.85 17.96 14.30
CA SER A 24 9.57 18.89 15.40
C SER A 24 9.82 18.21 16.74
N GLN A 25 10.49 18.92 17.65
CA GLN A 25 10.75 18.45 19.01
C GLN A 25 9.68 18.94 20.00
N THR A 26 8.96 20.01 19.63
CA THR A 26 7.89 20.62 20.44
C THR A 26 6.50 20.09 20.12
N ASP A 27 6.28 19.70 18.87
CA ASP A 27 4.99 19.18 18.42
C ASP A 27 5.22 17.83 17.70
N ARG A 28 4.94 16.77 18.44
CA ARG A 28 5.07 15.39 17.94
C ARG A 28 4.03 15.04 16.88
N THR A 29 2.99 15.84 16.74
CA THR A 29 1.91 15.65 15.76
C THR A 29 2.13 16.43 14.47
N SER A 30 3.01 17.42 14.46
CA SER A 30 3.26 18.33 13.33
C SER A 30 4.40 17.91 12.40
N SER A 31 4.96 16.70 12.56
CA SER A 31 5.95 16.20 11.61
C SER A 31 5.36 16.19 10.19
N PRO A 32 6.08 16.70 9.18
CA PRO A 32 5.64 16.61 7.79
C PRO A 32 5.29 15.17 7.36
N LEU A 33 5.92 14.17 7.98
CA LEU A 33 5.68 12.75 7.72
C LEU A 33 4.46 12.20 8.49
N PHE A 34 4.04 12.81 9.60
CA PHE A 34 2.82 12.38 10.32
C PHE A 34 1.55 12.49 9.48
N GLY A 35 1.55 13.33 8.44
CA GLY A 35 0.42 13.45 7.54
C GLY A 35 0.37 12.41 6.41
N VAL A 36 1.46 11.65 6.17
CA VAL A 36 1.60 10.76 5.02
C VAL A 36 2.12 9.36 5.34
N VAL A 37 2.53 9.11 6.59
CA VAL A 37 2.97 7.80 7.09
C VAL A 37 1.95 7.28 8.08
N ASP A 38 1.67 6.00 8.02
CA ASP A 38 0.85 5.30 9.01
C ASP A 38 1.67 5.02 10.28
N PRO A 39 1.21 5.43 11.46
CA PRO A 39 2.00 5.30 12.70
C PRO A 39 2.15 3.86 13.19
N THR A 40 1.25 2.96 12.82
CA THR A 40 1.26 1.56 13.24
C THR A 40 2.27 0.76 12.45
N THR A 41 2.25 0.89 11.15
CA THR A 41 3.06 0.10 10.21
C THR A 41 4.35 0.80 9.79
N GLY A 42 4.43 2.12 9.92
CA GLY A 42 5.59 2.92 9.52
C GLY A 42 5.73 3.14 8.01
N ILE A 43 4.80 2.63 7.20
CA ILE A 43 4.79 2.82 5.75
C ILE A 43 3.86 3.97 5.33
N TRP A 44 3.82 4.27 4.04
CA TRP A 44 2.97 5.33 3.50
C TRP A 44 1.48 5.08 3.77
N ASN A 45 0.71 6.14 3.99
CA ASN A 45 -0.73 6.04 4.19
C ASN A 45 -1.52 6.36 2.91
N SER A 46 -2.86 6.29 3.02
CA SER A 46 -3.78 6.55 1.91
C SER A 46 -3.61 7.93 1.26
N LYS A 47 -3.26 8.98 2.04
CA LYS A 47 -3.05 10.33 1.49
C LYS A 47 -1.86 10.37 0.53
N PHE A 48 -0.76 9.74 0.92
CA PHE A 48 0.43 9.66 0.08
C PHE A 48 0.20 8.81 -1.16
N VAL A 49 -0.35 7.60 -1.00
CA VAL A 49 -0.52 6.68 -2.13
C VAL A 49 -1.49 7.22 -3.18
N ASN A 50 -2.57 7.88 -2.77
CA ASN A 50 -3.51 8.50 -3.71
C ASN A 50 -2.84 9.58 -4.57
N ALA A 51 -1.96 10.40 -3.97
CA ALA A 51 -1.19 11.40 -4.71
C ALA A 51 -0.16 10.73 -5.64
N LEU A 52 0.54 9.70 -5.16
CA LEU A 52 1.53 8.95 -5.91
C LEU A 52 0.92 8.24 -7.12
N VAL A 53 -0.19 7.52 -6.94
CA VAL A 53 -0.89 6.83 -8.04
C VAL A 53 -1.24 7.82 -9.15
N GLY A 54 -1.70 9.04 -8.79
CA GLY A 54 -1.95 10.10 -9.77
C GLY A 54 -0.71 10.54 -10.54
N GLN A 55 0.43 10.65 -9.87
CA GLN A 55 1.69 11.03 -10.52
C GLN A 55 2.21 9.89 -11.41
N GLU A 56 2.22 8.65 -10.93
CA GLU A 56 2.68 7.50 -11.70
C GLU A 56 1.76 7.18 -12.87
N ALA A 57 0.43 7.35 -12.75
CA ALA A 57 -0.49 7.24 -13.87
C ALA A 57 -0.18 8.28 -14.98
N ASN A 58 0.10 9.54 -14.60
CA ASN A 58 0.54 10.57 -15.56
C ASN A 58 1.86 10.19 -16.24
N ARG A 59 2.78 9.59 -15.50
CA ARG A 59 4.08 9.12 -15.99
C ARG A 59 3.90 7.95 -16.95
N ALA A 60 3.10 6.95 -16.56
CA ALA A 60 2.76 5.79 -17.37
C ALA A 60 2.17 6.19 -18.72
N VAL A 61 1.19 7.10 -18.72
CA VAL A 61 0.59 7.67 -19.93
C VAL A 61 1.61 8.42 -20.78
N ARG A 62 2.40 9.31 -20.18
CA ARG A 62 3.37 10.14 -20.90
C ARG A 62 4.46 9.34 -21.59
N TYR A 63 4.95 8.29 -20.92
CA TYR A 63 6.09 7.50 -21.39
C TYR A 63 5.69 6.17 -22.01
N HIS A 64 4.39 5.91 -22.15
CA HIS A 64 3.84 4.65 -22.66
C HIS A 64 4.41 3.43 -21.91
N ARG A 65 4.44 3.53 -20.59
CA ARG A 65 4.86 2.45 -19.69
C ARG A 65 3.66 1.92 -18.91
N PRO A 66 3.57 0.62 -18.69
CA PRO A 66 2.48 0.08 -17.87
C PRO A 66 2.62 0.52 -16.41
N LEU A 67 1.50 0.60 -15.72
CA LEU A 67 1.42 0.85 -14.27
C LEU A 67 0.40 -0.09 -13.68
N SER A 68 0.78 -0.82 -12.65
CA SER A 68 -0.15 -1.65 -11.89
C SER A 68 -0.32 -1.19 -10.46
N LEU A 69 -1.49 -1.46 -9.91
CA LEU A 69 -1.82 -1.30 -8.50
C LEU A 69 -2.31 -2.63 -7.95
N LEU A 70 -1.73 -3.07 -6.84
CA LEU A 70 -2.23 -4.19 -6.06
C LEU A 70 -2.91 -3.65 -4.81
N LEU A 71 -4.08 -4.20 -4.49
CA LEU A 71 -4.71 -4.09 -3.19
C LEU A 71 -4.67 -5.46 -2.51
N ILE A 72 -4.30 -5.46 -1.24
CA ILE A 72 -4.10 -6.67 -0.46
C ILE A 72 -4.90 -6.53 0.81
N GLU A 73 -5.75 -7.49 1.08
CA GLU A 73 -6.55 -7.56 2.30
C GLU A 73 -6.23 -8.82 3.08
N LEU A 74 -6.16 -8.66 4.40
CA LEU A 74 -6.02 -9.77 5.32
C LEU A 74 -7.30 -10.61 5.34
N ASP A 75 -7.21 -11.89 5.02
CA ASP A 75 -8.35 -12.78 5.07
C ASP A 75 -8.83 -12.94 6.52
N HIS A 76 -10.15 -13.00 6.71
CA HIS A 76 -10.76 -13.08 8.04
C HIS A 76 -10.40 -11.92 9.00
N ALA A 77 -10.10 -10.74 8.47
CA ALA A 77 -9.66 -9.57 9.25
C ALA A 77 -10.58 -9.23 10.43
N GLU A 78 -11.90 -9.34 10.25
CA GLU A 78 -12.87 -9.09 11.34
C GLU A 78 -12.73 -10.09 12.50
N HIS A 79 -12.46 -11.35 12.18
CA HIS A 79 -12.24 -12.39 13.18
C HIS A 79 -10.92 -12.15 13.92
N ILE A 80 -9.86 -11.89 13.18
CA ILE A 80 -8.53 -11.56 13.72
C ILE A 80 -8.62 -10.33 14.63
N HIS A 81 -9.35 -9.30 14.23
CA HIS A 81 -9.54 -8.08 15.03
C HIS A 81 -10.31 -8.31 16.33
N LYS A 82 -11.25 -9.27 16.35
CA LYS A 82 -12.02 -9.61 17.57
C LYS A 82 -11.22 -10.44 18.56
N GLU A 83 -10.33 -11.27 18.07
CA GLU A 83 -9.58 -12.23 18.88
C GLU A 83 -8.25 -11.66 19.40
N LEU A 84 -7.61 -10.75 18.65
CA LEU A 84 -6.35 -10.14 19.05
C LEU A 84 -6.57 -8.86 19.87
N GLU A 85 -5.78 -8.72 20.94
CA GLU A 85 -5.62 -7.43 21.60
C GLU A 85 -4.94 -6.42 20.66
N GLN A 86 -5.19 -5.14 20.89
CA GLN A 86 -4.65 -4.05 20.04
C GLN A 86 -3.15 -4.19 19.79
N ILE A 87 -2.36 -4.48 20.82
CA ILE A 87 -0.90 -4.60 20.71
C ILE A 87 -0.47 -5.80 19.85
N GLN A 88 -1.23 -6.89 19.89
CA GLN A 88 -0.97 -8.07 19.07
C GLN A 88 -1.31 -7.81 17.61
N LEU A 89 -2.43 -7.13 17.36
CA LEU A 89 -2.83 -6.70 16.02
C LEU A 89 -1.80 -5.77 15.39
N GLU A 90 -1.32 -4.77 16.14
CA GLU A 90 -0.26 -3.87 15.65
C GLU A 90 1.04 -4.61 15.32
N ARG A 91 1.40 -5.60 16.16
CA ARG A 91 2.57 -6.46 15.87
C ARG A 91 2.37 -7.27 14.60
N LEU A 92 1.20 -7.89 14.42
CA LEU A 92 0.86 -8.65 13.21
C LEU A 92 0.93 -7.77 11.96
N LEU A 93 0.36 -6.56 12.01
CA LEU A 93 0.39 -5.62 10.88
C LEU A 93 1.82 -5.20 10.52
N ARG A 94 2.69 -4.98 11.51
CA ARG A 94 4.11 -4.69 11.26
C ARG A 94 4.83 -5.86 10.62
N GLU A 95 4.63 -7.07 11.11
CA GLU A 95 5.25 -8.27 10.57
C GLU A 95 4.77 -8.56 9.14
N ILE A 96 3.46 -8.38 8.85
CA ILE A 96 2.94 -8.42 7.48
C ILE A 96 3.62 -7.35 6.61
N THR A 97 3.76 -6.12 7.11
CA THR A 97 4.43 -5.03 6.39
C THR A 97 5.87 -5.36 6.01
N GLU A 98 6.64 -5.93 6.95
CA GLU A 98 8.02 -6.38 6.70
C GLU A 98 8.05 -7.46 5.60
N ARG A 99 7.16 -8.45 5.68
CA ARG A 99 7.08 -9.51 4.67
C ARG A 99 6.67 -8.99 3.29
N LEU A 100 5.75 -8.03 3.23
CA LEU A 100 5.38 -7.35 1.99
C LEU A 100 6.56 -6.58 1.40
N GLY A 101 7.30 -5.84 2.24
CA GLY A 101 8.49 -5.10 1.84
C GLY A 101 9.59 -5.98 1.23
N GLU A 102 9.83 -7.18 1.81
CA GLU A 102 10.79 -8.15 1.27
C GLU A 102 10.35 -8.78 -0.07
N ALA A 103 9.05 -8.75 -0.36
CA ALA A 103 8.50 -9.37 -1.56
C ALA A 103 8.47 -8.45 -2.78
N ILE A 104 8.62 -7.13 -2.60
CA ILE A 104 8.56 -6.11 -3.65
C ILE A 104 9.95 -5.58 -4.03
N ARG A 105 10.01 -4.76 -5.09
CA ARG A 105 11.25 -4.14 -5.58
C ARG A 105 11.45 -2.77 -4.90
N ASP A 106 12.66 -2.25 -4.94
CA ASP A 106 12.98 -0.89 -4.43
C ASP A 106 12.24 0.23 -5.18
N THR A 107 11.79 -0.05 -6.42
CA THR A 107 11.00 0.88 -7.23
C THR A 107 9.52 0.87 -6.90
N ASP A 108 9.05 -0.16 -6.20
CA ASP A 108 7.65 -0.34 -5.84
C ASP A 108 7.35 0.45 -4.56
N THR A 109 6.13 0.88 -4.40
CA THR A 109 5.74 1.64 -3.20
C THR A 109 4.65 0.91 -2.43
N LEU A 110 4.97 0.57 -1.18
CA LEU A 110 4.04 -0.06 -0.24
C LEU A 110 3.37 1.00 0.64
N ALA A 111 2.06 0.90 0.79
CA ALA A 111 1.26 1.77 1.64
C ALA A 111 0.20 0.99 2.42
N PHE A 112 -0.23 1.57 3.54
CA PHE A 112 -1.32 1.09 4.36
C PHE A 112 -2.53 2.00 4.19
N LEU A 113 -3.67 1.40 3.84
CA LEU A 113 -4.91 2.11 3.58
C LEU A 113 -5.88 1.86 4.75
N GLU A 114 -6.07 2.89 5.57
CA GLU A 114 -7.20 2.90 6.50
C GLU A 114 -8.48 3.14 5.70
N ALA A 115 -9.46 2.27 5.87
CA ALA A 115 -10.78 2.37 5.26
C ALA A 115 -11.86 2.20 6.35
N ASP A 116 -13.11 2.56 6.01
CA ASP A 116 -14.28 2.27 6.85
C ASP A 116 -14.64 0.76 6.88
N GLY A 117 -13.61 -0.10 6.84
CA GLY A 117 -13.69 -1.56 6.76
C GLY A 117 -12.36 -2.19 7.13
N PRO A 118 -12.12 -3.46 6.74
CA PRO A 118 -10.85 -4.12 6.97
C PRO A 118 -9.69 -3.30 6.37
N PRO A 119 -8.56 -3.18 7.09
CA PRO A 119 -7.41 -2.46 6.58
C PRO A 119 -6.83 -3.15 5.34
N HIS A 120 -6.41 -2.34 4.37
CA HIS A 120 -5.80 -2.82 3.14
C HIS A 120 -4.36 -2.37 3.05
N PHE A 121 -3.52 -3.19 2.43
CA PHE A 121 -2.23 -2.72 1.90
C PHE A 121 -2.39 -2.41 0.42
N ALA A 122 -1.69 -1.40 -0.05
CA ALA A 122 -1.59 -1.06 -1.47
C ALA A 122 -0.14 -1.13 -1.91
N ILE A 123 0.11 -1.66 -3.10
CA ILE A 123 1.43 -1.65 -3.72
C ILE A 123 1.30 -1.05 -5.11
N VAL A 124 2.00 0.07 -5.31
CA VAL A 124 2.14 0.70 -6.63
C VAL A 124 3.32 0.06 -7.33
N LEU A 125 3.11 -0.48 -8.51
CA LEU A 125 4.09 -1.21 -9.33
C LEU A 125 4.35 -0.45 -10.64
N PRO A 126 5.30 0.49 -10.67
CA PRO A 126 5.69 1.17 -11.90
C PRO A 126 6.26 0.19 -12.93
N GLU A 127 6.05 0.47 -14.20
CA GLU A 127 6.58 -0.31 -15.34
C GLU A 127 6.24 -1.81 -15.25
N THR A 128 5.06 -2.14 -14.70
CA THR A 128 4.58 -3.50 -14.50
C THR A 128 3.25 -3.68 -15.21
N ASP A 129 3.20 -4.63 -16.14
CA ASP A 129 2.00 -5.01 -16.89
C ASP A 129 1.09 -5.97 -16.08
N GLU A 130 -0.05 -6.35 -16.65
CA GLU A 130 -1.03 -7.24 -16.04
C GLU A 130 -0.40 -8.58 -15.61
N HIS A 131 0.43 -9.17 -16.48
CA HIS A 131 1.09 -10.43 -16.18
C HIS A 131 2.08 -10.29 -15.01
N GLY A 132 2.90 -9.24 -15.02
CA GLY A 132 3.82 -8.91 -13.93
C GLY A 132 3.11 -8.66 -12.62
N ALA A 133 1.96 -7.95 -12.65
CA ALA A 133 1.12 -7.71 -11.49
C ALA A 133 0.54 -9.00 -10.91
N ALA A 134 0.05 -9.90 -11.75
CA ALA A 134 -0.44 -11.22 -11.34
C ALA A 134 0.65 -12.06 -10.67
N LEU A 135 1.86 -12.07 -11.23
CA LEU A 135 3.00 -12.77 -10.64
C LEU A 135 3.43 -12.16 -9.29
N ALA A 136 3.47 -10.84 -9.20
CA ALA A 136 3.78 -10.14 -7.95
C ALA A 136 2.74 -10.44 -6.85
N ALA A 137 1.45 -10.37 -7.19
CA ALA A 137 0.36 -10.69 -6.29
C ALA A 137 0.42 -12.14 -5.78
N ASP A 138 0.67 -13.11 -6.67
CA ASP A 138 0.78 -14.52 -6.27
C ASP A 138 2.04 -14.81 -5.43
N LYS A 139 3.17 -14.16 -5.73
CA LYS A 139 4.39 -14.21 -4.91
C LYS A 139 4.11 -13.71 -3.48
N ILE A 140 3.46 -12.56 -3.36
CA ILE A 140 3.09 -11.95 -2.09
C ILE A 140 2.15 -12.87 -1.30
N ARG A 141 1.07 -13.31 -1.93
CA ARG A 141 0.09 -14.23 -1.33
C ARG A 141 0.75 -15.48 -0.76
N ARG A 142 1.64 -16.12 -1.53
CA ARG A 142 2.39 -17.30 -1.07
C ARG A 142 3.35 -16.96 0.06
N SER A 143 4.06 -15.85 -0.02
CA SER A 143 4.99 -15.41 1.02
C SER A 143 4.29 -15.25 2.37
N ILE A 144 3.10 -14.64 2.39
CA ILE A 144 2.29 -14.50 3.59
C ILE A 144 1.75 -15.87 4.06
N ALA A 145 1.15 -16.66 3.15
CA ALA A 145 0.53 -17.94 3.49
C ALA A 145 1.51 -19.00 4.04
N THR A 146 2.81 -18.87 3.79
CA THR A 146 3.86 -19.81 4.25
C THR A 146 4.65 -19.29 5.43
N HIS A 147 4.40 -18.06 5.88
CA HIS A 147 5.09 -17.46 7.02
C HIS A 147 4.38 -17.81 8.33
N ASP A 148 5.16 -18.12 9.37
CA ASP A 148 4.65 -18.36 10.72
C ASP A 148 4.67 -17.04 11.50
N PHE A 149 3.52 -16.37 11.58
CA PHE A 149 3.38 -15.10 12.27
C PHE A 149 3.36 -15.26 13.80
N ALA A 150 4.08 -14.40 14.51
CA ALA A 150 4.18 -14.41 15.97
C ALA A 150 2.94 -13.76 16.63
N THR A 151 1.77 -14.32 16.44
CA THR A 151 0.50 -13.78 16.97
C THR A 151 0.25 -14.12 18.45
N GLY A 152 1.07 -15.00 19.04
CA GLY A 152 0.93 -15.39 20.46
C GLY A 152 -0.26 -16.31 20.78
N GLY A 153 -0.96 -16.83 19.77
CA GLY A 153 -2.11 -17.70 19.92
C GLY A 153 -2.08 -18.90 18.95
N ASN A 154 -3.03 -19.81 19.09
CA ASN A 154 -3.25 -20.93 18.15
C ASN A 154 -3.92 -20.43 16.87
N TRP A 155 -3.17 -19.66 16.07
CA TRP A 155 -3.72 -19.16 14.80
C TRP A 155 -3.53 -20.20 13.70
N GLU A 156 -4.65 -20.47 13.02
CA GLU A 156 -4.60 -20.99 11.67
C GLU A 156 -3.83 -19.99 10.81
N ARG A 157 -3.17 -20.48 9.77
CA ARG A 157 -2.30 -19.68 8.91
C ARG A 157 -2.94 -18.36 8.48
N ILE A 158 -2.25 -17.25 8.71
CA ILE A 158 -2.62 -15.95 8.15
C ILE A 158 -2.53 -16.02 6.63
N THR A 159 -3.58 -15.60 5.94
CA THR A 159 -3.61 -15.51 4.49
C THR A 159 -4.10 -14.14 4.04
N VAL A 160 -3.83 -13.80 2.81
CA VAL A 160 -4.26 -12.56 2.17
C VAL A 160 -4.89 -12.84 0.82
N SER A 161 -5.86 -12.02 0.47
CA SER A 161 -6.39 -11.95 -0.89
C SER A 161 -5.88 -10.69 -1.57
N CYS A 162 -5.59 -10.79 -2.86
CA CYS A 162 -5.00 -9.72 -3.66
C CYS A 162 -5.89 -9.40 -4.86
N GLY A 163 -6.15 -8.11 -5.08
CA GLY A 163 -6.76 -7.57 -6.28
C GLY A 163 -5.76 -6.71 -7.04
N ALA A 164 -5.61 -6.95 -8.33
CA ALA A 164 -4.72 -6.17 -9.19
C ALA A 164 -5.50 -5.44 -10.27
N ALA A 165 -5.06 -4.22 -10.61
CA ALA A 165 -5.50 -3.51 -11.79
C ALA A 165 -4.29 -2.91 -12.51
N THR A 166 -4.37 -2.80 -13.83
CA THR A 166 -3.25 -2.33 -14.66
C THR A 166 -3.72 -1.30 -15.67
N ILE A 167 -2.99 -0.21 -15.76
CA ILE A 167 -3.02 0.69 -16.92
C ILE A 167 -1.97 0.18 -17.89
N ASP A 168 -2.40 -0.44 -18.99
CA ASP A 168 -1.49 -0.79 -20.08
C ASP A 168 -1.00 0.44 -20.83
N ALA A 169 0.13 0.30 -21.52
CA ALA A 169 0.68 1.37 -22.33
C ALA A 169 -0.37 1.89 -23.33
N ILE A 170 -0.89 3.11 -23.07
CA ILE A 170 -1.95 3.71 -23.87
C ILE A 170 -1.39 4.05 -25.26
N PRO A 171 -2.08 3.67 -26.35
CA PRO A 171 -1.68 4.09 -27.70
C PRO A 171 -1.66 5.61 -27.85
N GLN A 172 -0.70 6.13 -28.61
CA GLN A 172 -0.33 7.54 -28.84
C GLN A 172 -1.44 8.55 -29.18
N ARG A 173 -2.72 8.28 -29.05
CA ARG A 173 -3.80 9.05 -29.67
C ARG A 173 -4.70 9.83 -28.70
N VAL A 174 -4.15 10.44 -27.65
CA VAL A 174 -4.96 11.36 -26.81
C VAL A 174 -4.22 12.69 -26.60
N GLU A 175 -3.98 13.42 -27.68
CA GLU A 175 -3.52 14.82 -27.66
C GLU A 175 -4.67 15.83 -27.80
N THR A 176 -5.88 15.49 -27.35
CA THR A 176 -6.98 16.45 -27.32
C THR A 176 -7.15 17.03 -25.90
N GLU A 177 -7.76 18.22 -25.77
CA GLU A 177 -8.10 18.81 -24.47
C GLU A 177 -8.88 17.87 -23.57
N ALA A 178 -9.63 16.91 -24.13
CA ALA A 178 -10.24 15.79 -23.44
C ALA A 178 -9.21 14.88 -22.71
N GLY A 179 -7.96 14.78 -23.21
CA GLY A 179 -6.90 13.99 -22.59
C GLY A 179 -6.43 14.52 -21.23
N LEU A 180 -6.58 15.82 -20.96
CA LEU A 180 -6.27 16.41 -19.65
C LEU A 180 -7.36 16.19 -18.61
N MET A 181 -8.62 16.11 -19.03
CA MET A 181 -9.75 15.75 -18.17
C MET A 181 -9.70 14.27 -17.76
N ASN A 182 -9.24 13.39 -18.63
CA ASN A 182 -9.15 11.95 -18.39
C ASN A 182 -8.09 11.52 -17.34
N ARG A 183 -7.13 12.36 -16.98
CA ARG A 183 -6.03 11.96 -16.07
C ARG A 183 -6.50 11.69 -14.64
N ARG A 184 -7.45 12.46 -14.12
CA ARG A 184 -8.07 12.19 -12.79
C ARG A 184 -8.98 10.97 -12.83
N GLU A 185 -9.59 10.75 -13.97
CA GLU A 185 -10.46 9.61 -14.24
C GLU A 185 -9.65 8.29 -14.26
N TYR A 186 -8.48 8.27 -14.91
CA TYR A 186 -7.58 7.08 -14.91
C TYR A 186 -7.13 6.68 -13.51
N THR A 187 -6.82 7.65 -12.65
CA THR A 187 -6.37 7.36 -11.28
C THR A 187 -7.49 6.78 -10.43
N GLY A 188 -8.69 7.39 -10.51
CA GLY A 188 -9.87 6.91 -9.79
C GLY A 188 -10.27 5.51 -10.25
N ASN A 189 -10.23 5.27 -11.55
CA ASN A 189 -10.56 3.99 -12.14
C ASN A 189 -9.58 2.89 -11.74
N LEU A 190 -8.26 3.16 -11.72
CA LEU A 190 -7.26 2.14 -11.33
C LEU A 190 -7.48 1.64 -9.90
N ILE A 191 -7.73 2.54 -8.96
CA ILE A 191 -8.01 2.17 -7.57
C ILE A 191 -9.32 1.40 -7.48
N GLN A 192 -10.37 1.88 -8.14
CA GLN A 192 -11.67 1.23 -8.13
C GLN A 192 -11.63 -0.17 -8.74
N GLU A 193 -10.91 -0.35 -9.83
CA GLU A 193 -10.75 -1.65 -10.49
C GLU A 193 -9.96 -2.64 -9.65
N ALA A 194 -8.91 -2.19 -8.96
CA ALA A 194 -8.18 -3.03 -8.04
C ALA A 194 -9.09 -3.50 -6.88
N TYR A 195 -9.97 -2.63 -6.37
CA TYR A 195 -10.98 -3.02 -5.38
C TYR A 195 -11.99 -4.01 -5.95
N GLN A 196 -12.51 -3.79 -7.16
CA GLN A 196 -13.44 -4.72 -7.80
C GLN A 196 -12.80 -6.09 -8.05
N ALA A 197 -11.54 -6.12 -8.46
CA ALA A 197 -10.78 -7.37 -8.62
C ALA A 197 -10.63 -8.09 -7.27
N LEU A 198 -10.29 -7.37 -6.20
CA LEU A 198 -10.18 -7.92 -4.85
C LEU A 198 -11.51 -8.54 -4.38
N GLU A 199 -12.61 -7.81 -4.50
CA GLU A 199 -13.95 -8.26 -4.15
C GLU A 199 -14.39 -9.49 -4.96
N ALA A 200 -14.12 -9.51 -6.28
CA ALA A 200 -14.42 -10.64 -7.13
C ALA A 200 -13.62 -11.89 -6.71
N GLY A 201 -12.36 -11.72 -6.32
CA GLY A 201 -11.52 -12.78 -5.77
C GLY A 201 -12.11 -13.35 -4.49
N ARG A 202 -12.46 -12.48 -3.55
CA ARG A 202 -13.03 -12.84 -2.24
C ARG A 202 -14.36 -13.56 -2.34
N SER A 203 -15.20 -13.15 -3.28
CA SER A 203 -16.49 -13.84 -3.56
C SER A 203 -16.30 -15.31 -3.96
N SER A 204 -15.12 -15.66 -4.47
CA SER A 204 -14.75 -17.03 -4.86
C SER A 204 -13.98 -17.80 -3.76
N GLY A 205 -13.69 -17.15 -2.62
CA GLY A 205 -12.96 -17.71 -1.49
C GLY A 205 -11.81 -16.83 -1.03
N THR A 206 -11.09 -17.28 -0.01
CA THR A 206 -9.91 -16.62 0.57
C THR A 206 -8.60 -17.11 -0.05
N ASN A 207 -7.48 -16.44 0.28
CA ASN A 207 -6.14 -16.79 -0.19
C ASN A 207 -6.06 -16.84 -1.73
N ARG A 208 -6.53 -15.77 -2.39
CA ARG A 208 -6.67 -15.69 -3.85
C ARG A 208 -6.05 -14.43 -4.42
N THR A 209 -5.69 -14.54 -5.68
CA THR A 209 -5.29 -13.42 -6.54
C THR A 209 -6.31 -13.25 -7.65
N SER A 210 -6.78 -12.03 -7.86
CA SER A 210 -7.66 -11.67 -8.96
C SER A 210 -7.10 -10.46 -9.69
N VAL A 211 -7.20 -10.46 -11.00
CA VAL A 211 -6.76 -9.35 -11.85
C VAL A 211 -7.97 -8.76 -12.54
N GLY A 212 -8.19 -7.47 -12.37
CA GLY A 212 -9.21 -6.70 -13.09
C GLY A 212 -8.67 -6.36 -14.48
N ALA A 213 -9.46 -6.64 -15.50
CA ALA A 213 -9.15 -6.16 -16.83
C ALA A 213 -9.63 -4.71 -16.95
N TYR A 214 -8.70 -3.77 -17.13
CA TYR A 214 -9.05 -2.40 -17.50
C TYR A 214 -9.76 -2.45 -18.87
N ARG A 215 -11.08 -2.46 -18.83
CA ARG A 215 -11.91 -2.34 -20.03
C ARG A 215 -12.13 -0.87 -20.33
N ARG A 216 -11.66 -0.42 -21.48
CA ARG A 216 -11.92 0.89 -22.08
C ARG A 216 -13.40 1.11 -22.36
#